data_70da0cbab5e777685ceeb617cf578bad
#
_entry.id   70da0cbab5e777685ceeb617cf578bad
#
_cell.length_a   1.000
_cell.length_b   1.000
_cell.length_c   1.000
_cell.angle_alpha   90.00
_cell.angle_beta   90.00
_cell.angle_gamma   90.00
#
_symmetry.space_group_name_H-M   'P 1'
#
loop_
_entity.id
_entity.type
_entity.pdbx_description
1 polymer ?
#
loop_
_entity_poly.entity_id
_entity_poly.type
_entity_poly.pdbx_seq_one_letter_code
_entity_poly.pdbx_strand_id
1 'polypeptide(L)'
;MKNLVLLGGGYGNMRILLRLLPNNFPEDTVITLVDRTPFHSLKTEFYALAAGTSTDKQVRVDFPEHPRLKKVYGEISSIDREEKCVYLEDGTTIPYDDLVIGLGCEDDYHGVPGAEEHTLSIQTIAKSRVTFEKLCGLPPGSIVAIVGAGLSGIELASELRESRSDLQIKLFDRSPRILRAFPEKLSNYVKE
;
A
#
# COMPACT_ATOMS: atom_id res chain seq x y z
N MET A 1 -7.61 -2.86 -32.11
CA MET A 1 -6.83 -3.37 -30.95
C MET A 1 -7.61 -3.02 -29.70
N LYS A 2 -7.85 -4.00 -28.83
CA LYS A 2 -8.50 -3.79 -27.54
C LYS A 2 -7.52 -3.24 -26.52
N ASN A 3 -7.98 -2.36 -25.65
CA ASN A 3 -7.19 -1.79 -24.55
C ASN A 3 -7.72 -2.29 -23.20
N LEU A 4 -6.97 -3.18 -22.55
CA LEU A 4 -7.19 -3.57 -21.16
C LEU A 4 -6.46 -2.58 -20.26
N VAL A 5 -7.21 -1.76 -19.53
CA VAL A 5 -6.64 -0.77 -18.60
C VAL A 5 -6.65 -1.32 -17.18
N LEU A 6 -5.49 -1.29 -16.53
CA LEU A 6 -5.28 -1.70 -15.15
C LEU A 6 -4.97 -0.46 -14.31
N LEU A 7 -5.87 -0.06 -13.40
CA LEU A 7 -5.67 1.09 -12.52
C LEU A 7 -5.03 0.64 -11.21
N GLY A 8 -3.86 1.19 -10.91
CA GLY A 8 -3.03 0.87 -9.75
C GLY A 8 -2.07 -0.30 -9.98
N GLY A 9 -0.79 -0.08 -9.75
CA GLY A 9 0.29 -1.08 -9.82
C GLY A 9 0.44 -1.91 -8.54
N GLY A 10 -0.65 -2.09 -7.79
CA GLY A 10 -0.68 -2.90 -6.57
C GLY A 10 -0.67 -4.41 -6.86
N TYR A 11 -0.71 -5.22 -5.78
CA TYR A 11 -0.61 -6.70 -5.85
C TYR A 11 -1.58 -7.35 -6.83
N GLY A 12 -2.84 -6.89 -6.88
CA GLY A 12 -3.88 -7.46 -7.77
C GLY A 12 -3.48 -7.33 -9.24
N ASN A 13 -3.19 -6.12 -9.69
CA ASN A 13 -2.83 -5.85 -11.07
C ASN A 13 -1.45 -6.41 -11.43
N MET A 14 -0.48 -6.40 -10.52
CA MET A 14 0.79 -7.12 -10.71
C MET A 14 0.57 -8.61 -10.94
N ARG A 15 -0.34 -9.24 -10.19
CA ARG A 15 -0.68 -10.65 -10.41
C ARG A 15 -1.28 -10.90 -11.78
N ILE A 16 -2.13 -9.99 -12.28
CA ILE A 16 -2.70 -10.04 -13.63
C ILE A 16 -1.57 -9.95 -14.66
N LEU A 17 -0.68 -8.95 -14.55
CA LEU A 17 0.46 -8.77 -15.46
C LEU A 17 1.35 -10.01 -15.51
N LEU A 18 1.76 -10.53 -14.34
CA LEU A 18 2.61 -11.72 -14.25
C LEU A 18 1.95 -12.99 -14.79
N ARG A 19 0.63 -13.03 -14.91
CA ARG A 19 -0.10 -14.15 -15.53
C ARG A 19 -0.29 -13.96 -17.02
N LEU A 20 -0.55 -12.74 -17.48
CA LEU A 20 -0.85 -12.46 -18.88
C LEU A 20 0.42 -12.34 -19.72
N LEU A 21 1.43 -11.60 -19.28
CA LEU A 21 2.59 -11.27 -20.11
C LEU A 21 3.42 -12.48 -20.54
N PRO A 22 3.68 -13.50 -19.70
CA PRO A 22 4.41 -14.69 -20.10
C PRO A 22 3.57 -15.66 -20.96
N ASN A 23 2.24 -15.54 -20.92
CA ASN A 23 1.33 -16.39 -21.64
C ASN A 23 0.80 -15.66 -22.86
N ASN A 24 0.44 -16.41 -23.91
CA ASN A 24 -0.15 -15.81 -25.10
C ASN A 24 -1.56 -15.30 -24.79
N PHE A 25 -1.69 -14.01 -24.45
CA PHE A 25 -2.97 -13.32 -24.43
C PHE A 25 -3.32 -12.80 -25.85
N PRO A 26 -4.58 -12.47 -26.16
CA PRO A 26 -5.02 -12.14 -27.52
C PRO A 26 -4.10 -11.12 -28.20
N GLU A 27 -3.71 -11.40 -29.44
CA GLU A 27 -2.73 -10.59 -30.19
C GLU A 27 -3.25 -9.17 -30.47
N ASP A 28 -4.55 -9.01 -30.54
CA ASP A 28 -5.23 -7.74 -30.75
C ASP A 28 -5.37 -6.89 -29.46
N THR A 29 -4.82 -7.32 -28.34
CA THR A 29 -4.94 -6.66 -27.04
C THR A 29 -3.64 -5.96 -26.64
N VAL A 30 -3.76 -4.72 -26.14
CA VAL A 30 -2.72 -3.96 -25.46
C VAL A 30 -3.14 -3.80 -24.01
N ILE A 31 -2.19 -3.87 -23.08
CA ILE A 31 -2.42 -3.61 -21.65
C ILE A 31 -1.87 -2.22 -21.33
N THR A 32 -2.67 -1.39 -20.66
CA THR A 32 -2.22 -0.10 -20.14
C THR A 32 -2.28 -0.14 -18.62
N LEU A 33 -1.12 -0.10 -17.97
CA LEU A 33 -1.01 0.03 -16.52
C LEU A 33 -0.94 1.52 -16.17
N VAL A 34 -1.82 1.96 -15.28
CA VAL A 34 -1.86 3.34 -14.77
C VAL A 34 -1.54 3.33 -13.27
N ASP A 35 -0.50 4.05 -12.86
CA ASP A 35 -0.12 4.20 -11.45
C ASP A 35 0.48 5.59 -11.20
N ARG A 36 0.50 6.01 -9.95
CA ARG A 36 1.15 7.27 -9.51
C ARG A 36 2.67 7.17 -9.50
N THR A 37 3.19 5.94 -9.32
CA THR A 37 4.62 5.67 -9.15
C THR A 37 5.14 4.75 -10.26
N PRO A 38 6.42 4.85 -10.65
CA PRO A 38 7.00 4.02 -11.70
C PRO A 38 7.43 2.63 -11.21
N PHE A 39 6.90 2.18 -10.07
CA PHE A 39 7.25 0.90 -9.46
C PHE A 39 6.08 0.34 -8.65
N HIS A 40 6.04 -0.97 -8.52
CA HIS A 40 5.19 -1.66 -7.56
C HIS A 40 5.76 -1.50 -6.15
N SER A 41 4.96 -1.01 -5.23
CA SER A 41 5.33 -0.89 -3.82
C SER A 41 4.92 -2.14 -3.04
N LEU A 42 5.86 -2.73 -2.31
CA LEU A 42 5.60 -3.85 -1.40
C LEU A 42 4.92 -3.32 -0.13
N LYS A 43 3.61 -3.10 -0.22
CA LYS A 43 2.81 -2.52 0.87
C LYS A 43 2.87 -3.36 2.15
N THR A 44 3.06 -4.67 2.02
CA THR A 44 3.26 -5.59 3.15
C THR A 44 4.57 -5.37 3.91
N GLU A 45 5.48 -4.55 3.40
CA GLU A 45 6.78 -4.22 4.01
C GLU A 45 6.84 -2.76 4.50
N PHE A 46 5.75 -2.02 4.45
CA PHE A 46 5.75 -0.61 4.84
C PHE A 46 5.94 -0.41 6.35
N TYR A 47 5.58 -1.39 7.17
CA TYR A 47 5.89 -1.39 8.58
C TYR A 47 7.41 -1.43 8.84
N ALA A 48 8.15 -2.25 8.09
CA ALA A 48 9.60 -2.34 8.19
C ALA A 48 10.29 -1.04 7.71
N LEU A 49 9.77 -0.42 6.63
CA LEU A 49 10.24 0.90 6.21
C LEU A 49 10.00 1.96 7.29
N ALA A 50 8.84 1.98 7.93
CA ALA A 50 8.50 2.92 8.99
C ALA A 50 9.31 2.71 10.27
N ALA A 51 9.66 1.46 10.58
CA ALA A 51 10.52 1.10 11.72
C ALA A 51 12.02 1.26 11.42
N GLY A 52 12.41 1.46 10.14
CA GLY A 52 13.80 1.61 9.73
C GLY A 52 14.58 0.31 9.58
N THR A 53 13.92 -0.84 9.60
CA THR A 53 14.52 -2.17 9.38
C THR A 53 14.58 -2.53 7.90
N SER A 54 13.85 -1.80 7.04
CA SER A 54 13.93 -1.91 5.59
C SER A 54 14.21 -0.55 4.94
N THR A 55 14.83 -0.57 3.78
CA THR A 55 15.11 0.65 2.99
C THR A 55 14.05 0.88 1.93
N ASP A 56 13.94 2.12 1.48
CA ASP A 56 13.04 2.52 0.40
C ASP A 56 13.24 1.69 -0.89
N LYS A 57 14.48 1.32 -1.21
CA LYS A 57 14.80 0.50 -2.38
C LYS A 57 14.28 -0.94 -2.23
N GLN A 58 14.33 -1.50 -1.03
CA GLN A 58 13.92 -2.88 -0.77
C GLN A 58 12.41 -3.07 -0.87
N VAL A 59 11.62 -2.01 -0.66
CA VAL A 59 10.16 -2.05 -0.75
C VAL A 59 9.61 -1.68 -2.13
N ARG A 60 10.47 -1.64 -3.17
CA ARG A 60 10.10 -1.35 -4.55
C ARG A 60 10.45 -2.50 -5.47
N VAL A 61 9.59 -2.75 -6.43
CA VAL A 61 9.80 -3.71 -7.51
C VAL A 61 9.44 -3.03 -8.83
N ASP A 62 10.31 -3.09 -9.82
CA ASP A 62 10.06 -2.51 -11.12
C ASP A 62 8.87 -3.20 -11.80
N PHE A 63 8.07 -2.44 -12.52
CA PHE A 63 7.03 -3.01 -13.36
C PHE A 63 7.66 -3.81 -14.51
N PRO A 64 7.05 -4.93 -14.93
CA PRO A 64 7.58 -5.73 -16.02
C PRO A 64 7.65 -4.93 -17.31
N GLU A 65 8.56 -5.34 -18.20
CA GLU A 65 8.66 -4.81 -19.56
C GLU A 65 8.05 -5.80 -20.55
N HIS A 66 7.24 -5.27 -21.47
CA HIS A 66 6.66 -6.07 -22.54
C HIS A 66 6.23 -5.16 -23.70
N PRO A 67 6.39 -5.58 -25.01
CA PRO A 67 6.03 -4.74 -26.15
C PRO A 67 4.57 -4.29 -26.21
N ARG A 68 3.67 -5.06 -25.60
CA ARG A 68 2.23 -4.76 -25.50
C ARG A 68 1.78 -4.26 -24.13
N LEU A 69 2.71 -3.86 -23.26
CA LEU A 69 2.44 -3.19 -21.98
C LEU A 69 2.83 -1.71 -22.10
N LYS A 70 1.84 -0.84 -22.00
CA LYS A 70 2.05 0.60 -21.82
C LYS A 70 1.97 0.93 -20.34
N LYS A 71 2.86 1.80 -19.88
CA LYS A 71 2.86 2.32 -18.51
C LYS A 71 2.57 3.82 -18.57
N VAL A 72 1.55 4.26 -17.87
CA VAL A 72 1.14 5.67 -17.76
C VAL A 72 1.20 6.06 -16.29
N TYR A 73 1.89 7.14 -16.00
CA TYR A 73 2.08 7.59 -14.62
C TYR A 73 1.32 8.89 -14.39
N GLY A 74 0.44 8.90 -13.39
CA GLY A 74 -0.36 10.06 -13.04
C GLY A 74 -1.43 9.73 -12.00
N GLU A 75 -1.99 10.78 -11.42
CA GLU A 75 -3.12 10.68 -10.50
C GLU A 75 -4.43 10.57 -11.29
N ILE A 76 -5.27 9.62 -10.92
CA ILE A 76 -6.56 9.39 -11.55
C ILE A 76 -7.56 10.36 -10.95
N SER A 77 -8.15 11.22 -11.79
CA SER A 77 -9.18 12.18 -11.36
C SER A 77 -10.59 11.60 -11.44
N SER A 78 -10.91 10.87 -12.51
CA SER A 78 -12.24 10.27 -12.69
C SER A 78 -12.27 9.12 -13.70
N ILE A 79 -13.35 8.37 -13.67
CA ILE A 79 -13.65 7.28 -14.61
C ILE A 79 -15.04 7.53 -15.20
N ASP A 80 -15.12 7.68 -16.52
CA ASP A 80 -16.38 7.70 -17.26
C ASP A 80 -16.69 6.30 -17.77
N ARG A 81 -17.80 5.73 -17.32
CA ARG A 81 -18.21 4.38 -17.68
C ARG A 81 -18.98 4.32 -19.00
N GLU A 82 -19.63 5.41 -19.39
CA GLU A 82 -20.42 5.49 -20.61
C GLU A 82 -19.49 5.71 -21.81
N GLU A 83 -18.58 6.67 -21.69
CA GLU A 83 -17.55 6.95 -22.69
C GLU A 83 -16.36 5.98 -22.63
N LYS A 84 -16.31 5.10 -21.62
CA LYS A 84 -15.22 4.17 -21.36
C LYS A 84 -13.85 4.84 -21.35
N CYS A 85 -13.71 5.90 -20.59
CA CYS A 85 -12.49 6.68 -20.46
C CYS A 85 -12.06 6.84 -18.99
N VAL A 86 -10.75 6.83 -18.76
CA VAL A 86 -10.12 7.21 -17.50
C VAL A 86 -9.43 8.56 -17.72
N TYR A 87 -9.66 9.50 -16.79
CA TYR A 87 -9.05 10.84 -16.83
C TYR A 87 -8.02 10.97 -15.72
N LEU A 88 -6.87 11.54 -16.05
CA LEU A 88 -5.83 11.89 -15.08
C LEU A 88 -5.89 13.38 -14.76
N GLU A 89 -5.29 13.79 -13.63
CA GLU A 89 -5.26 15.20 -13.20
C GLU A 89 -4.50 16.12 -14.17
N ASP A 90 -3.55 15.58 -14.92
CA ASP A 90 -2.78 16.31 -15.93
C ASP A 90 -3.54 16.52 -17.26
N GLY A 91 -4.79 16.07 -17.35
CA GLY A 91 -5.63 16.13 -18.54
C GLY A 91 -5.47 14.95 -19.49
N THR A 92 -4.61 13.99 -19.20
CA THR A 92 -4.47 12.77 -20.00
C THR A 92 -5.77 11.96 -19.97
N THR A 93 -6.22 11.51 -21.14
CA THR A 93 -7.40 10.65 -21.31
C THR A 93 -6.98 9.28 -21.82
N ILE A 94 -7.45 8.21 -21.17
CA ILE A 94 -7.11 6.83 -21.48
C ILE A 94 -8.40 6.08 -21.79
N PRO A 95 -8.69 5.80 -23.06
CA PRO A 95 -9.84 4.97 -23.45
C PRO A 95 -9.59 3.51 -23.11
N TYR A 96 -10.65 2.77 -22.75
CA TYR A 96 -10.57 1.35 -22.43
C TYR A 96 -11.70 0.54 -23.08
N ASP A 97 -11.42 -0.71 -23.42
CA ASP A 97 -12.43 -1.71 -23.72
C ASP A 97 -12.83 -2.46 -22.45
N ASP A 98 -11.80 -2.88 -21.69
CA ASP A 98 -11.93 -3.56 -20.40
C ASP A 98 -11.14 -2.81 -19.33
N LEU A 99 -11.70 -2.67 -18.12
CA LEU A 99 -11.11 -1.93 -17.01
C LEU A 99 -11.04 -2.79 -15.76
N VAL A 100 -9.86 -2.81 -15.13
CA VAL A 100 -9.64 -3.40 -13.81
C VAL A 100 -9.24 -2.31 -12.83
N ILE A 101 -10.01 -2.14 -11.75
CA ILE A 101 -9.74 -1.16 -10.70
C ILE A 101 -9.05 -1.88 -9.54
N GLY A 102 -7.74 -1.59 -9.37
CA GLY A 102 -6.88 -2.16 -8.35
C GLY A 102 -6.16 -1.09 -7.52
N LEU A 103 -6.85 0.00 -7.19
CA LEU A 103 -6.28 1.18 -6.52
C LEU A 103 -5.92 0.97 -5.04
N GLY A 104 -6.32 -0.16 -4.46
CA GLY A 104 -6.03 -0.47 -3.07
C GLY A 104 -6.99 0.20 -2.08
N CYS A 105 -6.44 0.65 -0.96
CA CYS A 105 -7.20 1.29 0.11
C CYS A 105 -6.39 2.43 0.73
N GLU A 106 -7.09 3.33 1.40
CA GLU A 106 -6.55 4.42 2.19
C GLU A 106 -6.82 4.21 3.68
N ASP A 107 -6.30 5.13 4.51
CA ASP A 107 -6.60 5.14 5.95
C ASP A 107 -8.09 5.44 6.16
N ASP A 108 -8.70 4.71 7.09
CA ASP A 108 -10.03 5.02 7.59
C ASP A 108 -9.94 5.39 9.07
N TYR A 109 -10.22 6.65 9.37
CA TYR A 109 -10.17 7.19 10.74
C TYR A 109 -11.50 7.02 11.49
N HIS A 110 -12.49 6.36 10.88
CA HIS A 110 -13.80 6.04 11.48
C HIS A 110 -14.52 7.26 12.12
N GLY A 111 -14.28 8.46 11.62
CA GLY A 111 -14.87 9.70 12.14
C GLY A 111 -14.35 10.12 13.51
N VAL A 112 -13.22 9.59 13.98
CA VAL A 112 -12.59 10.00 15.24
C VAL A 112 -12.01 11.41 15.09
N PRO A 113 -12.49 12.42 15.83
CA PRO A 113 -12.01 13.80 15.71
C PRO A 113 -10.52 13.91 15.96
N GLY A 114 -9.81 14.60 15.07
CA GLY A 114 -8.36 14.83 15.16
C GLY A 114 -7.49 13.62 14.79
N ALA A 115 -8.06 12.45 14.50
CA ALA A 115 -7.26 11.27 14.17
C ALA A 115 -6.42 11.48 12.90
N GLU A 116 -6.98 12.05 11.86
CA GLU A 116 -6.26 12.35 10.62
C GLU A 116 -5.13 13.37 10.82
N GLU A 117 -5.39 14.41 11.64
CA GLU A 117 -4.45 15.51 11.86
C GLU A 117 -3.28 15.12 12.78
N HIS A 118 -3.53 14.23 13.75
CA HIS A 118 -2.61 13.96 14.84
C HIS A 118 -1.98 12.57 14.80
N THR A 119 -2.28 11.77 13.80
CA THR A 119 -1.65 10.44 13.64
C THR A 119 -0.72 10.37 12.44
N LEU A 120 0.19 9.42 12.50
CA LEU A 120 1.04 9.01 11.40
C LEU A 120 0.48 7.73 10.78
N SER A 121 0.75 7.50 9.52
CA SER A 121 0.26 6.35 8.77
C SER A 121 1.39 5.61 8.07
N ILE A 122 1.16 4.33 7.79
CA ILE A 122 2.02 3.49 6.97
C ILE A 122 1.32 2.98 5.70
N GLN A 123 0.23 3.63 5.27
CA GLN A 123 -0.58 3.15 4.14
C GLN A 123 0.05 3.38 2.76
N THR A 124 0.99 4.31 2.66
CA THR A 124 1.76 4.57 1.43
C THR A 124 3.24 4.66 1.75
N ILE A 125 4.09 4.45 0.73
CA ILE A 125 5.53 4.58 0.89
C ILE A 125 5.93 5.99 1.36
N ALA A 126 5.25 7.03 0.88
CA ALA A 126 5.48 8.41 1.30
C ALA A 126 5.14 8.63 2.78
N LYS A 127 3.97 8.15 3.22
CA LYS A 127 3.55 8.21 4.63
C LYS A 127 4.50 7.40 5.53
N SER A 128 4.94 6.22 5.09
CA SER A 128 5.89 5.40 5.85
C SER A 128 7.24 6.08 6.04
N ARG A 129 7.73 6.84 5.03
CA ARG A 129 8.94 7.65 5.17
C ARG A 129 8.78 8.75 6.22
N VAL A 130 7.67 9.48 6.19
CA VAL A 130 7.38 10.52 7.19
C VAL A 130 7.29 9.89 8.58
N THR A 131 6.66 8.73 8.70
CA THR A 131 6.57 7.98 9.96
C THR A 131 7.95 7.57 10.45
N PHE A 132 8.82 7.04 9.57
CA PHE A 132 10.21 6.71 9.90
C PHE A 132 10.98 7.92 10.44
N GLU A 133 10.95 9.05 9.73
CA GLU A 133 11.64 10.28 10.15
C GLU A 133 11.17 10.75 11.55
N LYS A 134 9.88 10.70 11.80
CA LYS A 134 9.31 11.07 13.11
C LYS A 134 9.75 10.11 14.22
N LEU A 135 9.73 8.80 13.95
CA LEU A 135 10.15 7.80 14.93
C LEU A 135 11.64 7.88 15.23
N CYS A 136 12.50 8.12 14.20
CA CYS A 136 13.93 8.33 14.38
C CYS A 136 14.25 9.53 15.25
N GLY A 137 13.46 10.61 15.16
CA GLY A 137 13.66 11.83 15.93
C GLY A 137 13.19 11.75 17.39
N LEU A 138 12.57 10.65 17.83
CA LEU A 138 12.09 10.50 19.20
C LEU A 138 13.25 10.25 20.17
N PRO A 139 13.32 10.96 21.30
CA PRO A 139 14.30 10.67 22.35
C PRO A 139 14.02 9.31 23.01
N PRO A 140 15.09 8.67 23.57
CA PRO A 140 14.92 7.44 24.35
C PRO A 140 13.87 7.57 25.46
N GLY A 141 13.10 6.52 25.68
CA GLY A 141 12.01 6.51 26.68
C GLY A 141 10.69 7.12 26.19
N SER A 142 10.64 7.66 24.97
CA SER A 142 9.39 8.19 24.40
C SER A 142 8.35 7.08 24.23
N ILE A 143 7.08 7.49 24.36
CA ILE A 143 5.94 6.59 24.18
C ILE A 143 5.45 6.68 22.72
N VAL A 144 5.39 5.55 22.05
CA VAL A 144 4.75 5.40 20.74
C VAL A 144 3.42 4.67 20.92
N ALA A 145 2.32 5.36 20.62
CA ALA A 145 0.99 4.80 20.63
C ALA A 145 0.65 4.26 19.23
N ILE A 146 0.40 2.97 19.11
CA ILE A 146 -0.06 2.33 17.87
C ILE A 146 -1.56 2.06 18.02
N VAL A 147 -2.36 2.61 17.10
CA VAL A 147 -3.82 2.42 17.09
C VAL A 147 -4.20 1.40 16.04
N GLY A 148 -4.79 0.30 16.50
CA GLY A 148 -5.13 -0.87 15.70
C GLY A 148 -4.20 -2.05 15.98
N ALA A 149 -4.74 -3.10 16.62
CA ALA A 149 -4.04 -4.34 16.91
C ALA A 149 -4.34 -5.44 15.86
N GLY A 150 -4.55 -5.02 14.63
CA GLY A 150 -4.55 -5.88 13.45
C GLY A 150 -3.12 -6.23 13.04
N LEU A 151 -2.97 -6.89 11.88
CA LEU A 151 -1.68 -7.36 11.39
C LEU A 151 -0.65 -6.23 11.29
N SER A 152 -0.97 -5.14 10.59
CA SER A 152 -0.04 -4.02 10.37
C SER A 152 0.43 -3.34 11.66
N GLY A 153 -0.46 -3.19 12.66
CA GLY A 153 -0.09 -2.60 13.94
C GLY A 153 0.82 -3.51 14.76
N ILE A 154 0.60 -4.83 14.71
CA ILE A 154 1.46 -5.82 15.36
C ILE A 154 2.82 -5.91 14.67
N GLU A 155 2.85 -5.93 13.34
CA GLU A 155 4.10 -5.93 12.56
C GLU A 155 4.94 -4.69 12.86
N LEU A 156 4.33 -3.50 12.87
CA LEU A 156 5.02 -2.27 13.24
C LEU A 156 5.53 -2.29 14.68
N ALA A 157 4.72 -2.79 15.62
CA ALA A 157 5.12 -2.89 17.02
C ALA A 157 6.32 -3.82 17.20
N SER A 158 6.33 -4.96 16.51
CA SER A 158 7.41 -5.94 16.53
C SER A 158 8.72 -5.35 15.97
N GLU A 159 8.67 -4.77 14.79
CA GLU A 159 9.83 -4.15 14.14
C GLU A 159 10.39 -2.97 14.96
N LEU A 160 9.53 -2.15 15.55
CA LEU A 160 9.97 -1.08 16.44
C LEU A 160 10.60 -1.62 17.73
N ARG A 161 10.12 -2.76 18.24
CA ARG A 161 10.72 -3.39 19.42
C ARG A 161 12.16 -3.84 19.16
N GLU A 162 12.44 -4.30 17.94
CA GLU A 162 13.78 -4.71 17.52
C GLU A 162 14.68 -3.51 17.20
N SER A 163 14.19 -2.56 16.40
CA SER A 163 14.99 -1.42 15.92
C SER A 163 15.17 -0.31 16.95
N ARG A 164 14.20 -0.10 17.85
CA ARG A 164 14.13 0.97 18.84
C ARG A 164 13.68 0.44 20.21
N SER A 165 14.47 -0.48 20.77
CA SER A 165 14.23 -1.06 22.12
C SER A 165 14.19 -0.03 23.25
N ASP A 166 14.68 1.18 22.99
CA ASP A 166 14.65 2.34 23.87
C ASP A 166 13.27 3.02 23.96
N LEU A 167 12.33 2.73 23.06
CA LEU A 167 10.98 3.29 23.05
C LEU A 167 10.00 2.44 23.87
N GLN A 168 8.98 3.11 24.40
CA GLN A 168 7.84 2.47 25.06
C GLN A 168 6.70 2.33 24.04
N ILE A 169 6.37 1.10 23.63
CA ILE A 169 5.31 0.87 22.66
C ILE A 169 4.01 0.56 23.40
N LYS A 170 2.94 1.29 23.07
CA LYS A 170 1.58 1.06 23.58
C LYS A 170 0.65 0.78 22.42
N LEU A 171 0.01 -0.39 22.44
CA LEU A 171 -0.93 -0.82 21.42
C LEU A 171 -2.37 -0.61 21.91
N PHE A 172 -3.17 0.07 21.10
CA PHE A 172 -4.58 0.35 21.39
C PHE A 172 -5.48 -0.30 20.34
N ASP A 173 -6.52 -0.95 20.78
CA ASP A 173 -7.55 -1.51 19.88
C ASP A 173 -8.92 -1.45 20.57
N ARG A 174 -9.98 -1.37 19.78
CA ARG A 174 -11.36 -1.45 20.29
C ARG A 174 -11.74 -2.85 20.75
N SER A 175 -11.03 -3.87 20.24
CA SER A 175 -11.23 -5.28 20.61
C SER A 175 -10.32 -5.62 21.81
N PRO A 176 -10.80 -6.41 22.77
CA PRO A 176 -9.94 -6.93 23.85
C PRO A 176 -8.93 -7.97 23.38
N ARG A 177 -9.06 -8.44 22.12
CA ARG A 177 -8.18 -9.43 21.50
C ARG A 177 -7.43 -8.82 20.32
N ILE A 178 -6.11 -8.88 20.37
CA ILE A 178 -5.25 -8.55 19.22
C ILE A 178 -5.43 -9.59 18.10
N LEU A 179 -5.12 -9.23 16.86
CA LEU A 179 -5.23 -10.10 15.69
C LEU A 179 -6.61 -10.81 15.60
N ARG A 180 -7.69 -10.08 15.83
CA ARG A 180 -9.07 -10.61 15.92
C ARG A 180 -9.48 -11.49 14.72
N ALA A 181 -8.95 -11.21 13.53
CA ALA A 181 -9.24 -11.95 12.30
C ALA A 181 -8.56 -13.33 12.24
N PHE A 182 -7.68 -13.63 13.17
CA PHE A 182 -6.91 -14.87 13.22
C PHE A 182 -7.36 -15.79 14.38
N PRO A 183 -6.95 -17.09 14.36
CA PRO A 183 -7.25 -17.99 15.48
C PRO A 183 -6.71 -17.45 16.81
N GLU A 184 -7.42 -17.70 17.90
CA GLU A 184 -7.08 -17.21 19.24
C GLU A 184 -5.68 -17.67 19.70
N LYS A 185 -5.28 -18.88 19.31
CA LYS A 185 -3.93 -19.41 19.58
C LYS A 185 -2.83 -18.47 19.10
N LEU A 186 -3.01 -17.83 17.91
CA LEU A 186 -2.05 -16.86 17.40
C LEU A 186 -2.05 -15.57 18.22
N SER A 187 -3.24 -15.06 18.60
CA SER A 187 -3.35 -13.91 19.49
C SER A 187 -2.61 -14.09 20.81
N ASN A 188 -2.74 -15.28 21.41
CA ASN A 188 -2.09 -15.59 22.68
C ASN A 188 -0.57 -15.69 22.51
N TYR A 189 -0.09 -16.35 21.46
CA TYR A 189 1.34 -16.45 21.15
C TYR A 189 2.02 -15.09 20.96
N VAL A 190 1.36 -14.16 20.29
CA VAL A 190 1.92 -12.81 20.01
C VAL A 190 1.92 -11.90 21.25
N LYS A 191 1.13 -12.21 22.28
CA LYS A 191 1.10 -11.45 23.54
C LYS A 191 2.26 -11.76 24.49
N GLU A 192 2.87 -12.96 24.35
CA GLU A 192 4.03 -13.42 25.12
C GLU A 192 5.32 -12.79 24.60
#